data_0aea9a1bfa96bdfd6c19fb0130855510
#
_entry.id   0aea9a1bfa96bdfd6c19fb0130855510
#
_cell.length_a   1.000
_cell.length_b   1.000
_cell.length_c   1.000
_cell.angle_alpha   90.00
_cell.angle_beta   90.00
_cell.angle_gamma   90.00
#
_symmetry.space_group_name_H-M   'P 1'
#
loop_
_entity.id
_entity.type
_entity.pdbx_description
1 polymer ?
#
loop_
_entity_poly.entity_id
_entity_poly.type
_entity_poly.pdbx_seq_one_letter_code
_entity_poly.pdbx_strand_id
1 'polypeptide(L)'
;MGTFDKYLQLADKTYFNRLGKVTKIVGLTIESVGPNAKLNDLCRIIIDREQNISTMAEVVGFRDKHLLLMPFESVEGIGVGCIVENTGHPLTVKVGEELLGHTLDGIGRPTDVEELLLPYDYPVEALPPDPMARKIIDEVLPLGVKADRKSVV
;
A
#
# COMPACT_ATOMS: atom_id res chain seq x y z
N MET A 1 -4.61 -13.86 -35.24
CA MET A 1 -3.96 -13.69 -33.92
C MET A 1 -3.29 -15.00 -33.56
N GLY A 2 -1.98 -15.06 -33.75
CA GLY A 2 -1.25 -16.32 -33.76
C GLY A 2 -1.05 -16.90 -32.33
N THR A 3 -0.98 -18.21 -32.26
CA THR A 3 -0.74 -18.97 -31.01
C THR A 3 0.54 -18.52 -30.28
N PHE A 4 1.49 -17.93 -31.00
CA PHE A 4 2.75 -17.41 -30.47
C PHE A 4 2.62 -16.13 -29.64
N ASP A 5 1.67 -15.23 -29.95
CA ASP A 5 1.48 -13.97 -29.21
C ASP A 5 1.11 -14.22 -27.75
N LYS A 6 0.45 -15.32 -27.48
CA LYS A 6 0.08 -15.76 -26.13
C LYS A 6 1.30 -16.15 -25.29
N TYR A 7 2.35 -16.67 -25.92
CA TYR A 7 3.59 -17.08 -25.26
C TYR A 7 4.58 -15.92 -25.08
N LEU A 8 4.55 -14.91 -25.97
CA LEU A 8 5.36 -13.71 -25.82
C LEU A 8 4.95 -12.90 -24.57
N GLN A 9 3.66 -12.85 -24.25
CA GLN A 9 3.19 -12.24 -23.01
C GLN A 9 3.65 -12.97 -21.72
N LEU A 10 4.03 -14.24 -21.84
CA LEU A 10 4.57 -15.02 -20.73
C LEU A 10 6.07 -14.76 -20.50
N ALA A 11 6.79 -14.35 -21.54
CA ALA A 11 8.24 -14.08 -21.47
C ALA A 11 8.56 -12.81 -20.66
N ASP A 12 7.64 -11.84 -20.64
CA ASP A 12 7.80 -10.57 -19.89
C ASP A 12 7.38 -10.68 -18.41
N LYS A 13 6.83 -11.82 -17.98
CA LYS A 13 6.45 -12.02 -16.58
C LYS A 13 7.62 -12.59 -15.79
N THR A 14 8.05 -11.85 -14.78
CA THR A 14 9.01 -12.35 -13.79
C THR A 14 8.33 -13.39 -12.90
N TYR A 15 8.56 -14.68 -13.17
CA TYR A 15 7.97 -15.80 -12.41
C TYR A 15 8.66 -16.08 -11.08
N PHE A 16 9.73 -15.37 -10.76
CA PHE A 16 10.48 -15.56 -9.53
C PHE A 16 10.23 -14.40 -8.57
N ASN A 17 9.32 -14.58 -7.63
CA ASN A 17 9.25 -13.71 -6.46
C ASN A 17 10.43 -14.03 -5.56
N ARG A 18 11.37 -13.10 -5.40
CA ARG A 18 12.40 -13.24 -4.39
C ARG A 18 11.75 -13.01 -3.04
N LEU A 19 11.69 -14.08 -2.24
CA LEU A 19 11.16 -14.03 -0.89
C LEU A 19 12.23 -13.56 0.06
N GLY A 20 11.84 -12.70 1.00
CA GLY A 20 12.65 -12.32 2.14
C GLY A 20 12.23 -13.09 3.40
N LYS A 21 13.01 -12.88 4.47
CA LYS A 21 12.69 -13.41 5.80
C LYS A 21 12.94 -12.36 6.85
N VAL A 22 12.02 -12.26 7.79
CA VAL A 22 12.20 -11.44 9.00
C VAL A 22 13.37 -11.96 9.81
N THR A 23 14.30 -11.08 10.14
CA THR A 23 15.51 -11.41 10.92
C THR A 23 15.47 -10.81 12.30
N LYS A 24 14.82 -9.65 12.48
CA LYS A 24 14.77 -8.95 13.75
C LYS A 24 13.54 -8.04 13.81
N ILE A 25 13.04 -7.82 15.01
CA ILE A 25 11.96 -6.88 15.28
C ILE A 25 12.44 -5.96 16.41
N VAL A 26 12.34 -4.64 16.20
CA VAL A 26 12.74 -3.63 17.18
C VAL A 26 11.64 -2.56 17.25
N GLY A 27 10.85 -2.61 18.29
CA GLY A 27 9.67 -1.75 18.41
C GLY A 27 8.68 -1.99 17.28
N LEU A 28 8.40 -0.97 16.49
CA LEU A 28 7.51 -1.04 15.32
C LEU A 28 8.25 -1.33 14.01
N THR A 29 9.58 -1.46 14.04
CA THR A 29 10.38 -1.69 12.84
C THR A 29 10.79 -3.16 12.74
N ILE A 30 10.58 -3.74 11.58
CA ILE A 30 10.91 -5.12 11.25
C ILE A 30 12.07 -5.11 10.26
N GLU A 31 13.15 -5.83 10.61
CA GLU A 31 14.29 -6.03 9.71
C GLU A 31 14.11 -7.34 8.95
N SER A 32 14.29 -7.28 7.62
CA SER A 32 14.18 -8.45 6.74
C SER A 32 15.37 -8.55 5.80
N VAL A 33 15.88 -9.76 5.58
CA VAL A 33 16.80 -10.06 4.48
C VAL A 33 15.99 -10.36 3.23
N GLY A 34 16.05 -9.46 2.22
CA GLY A 34 15.15 -9.52 1.07
C GLY A 34 13.69 -9.28 1.44
N PRO A 35 12.81 -9.33 0.44
CA PRO A 35 13.04 -9.40 -1.01
C PRO A 35 13.76 -8.17 -1.59
N ASN A 36 14.04 -8.15 -2.89
CA ASN A 36 14.42 -6.90 -3.54
C ASN A 36 13.21 -5.97 -3.54
N ALA A 37 13.36 -4.82 -2.92
CA ALA A 37 12.30 -3.81 -2.83
C ALA A 37 12.93 -2.42 -2.91
N LYS A 38 12.13 -1.43 -3.23
CA LYS A 38 12.48 -0.01 -3.21
C LYS A 38 11.90 0.65 -1.97
N LEU A 39 12.34 1.85 -1.68
CA LEU A 39 11.70 2.69 -0.67
C LEU A 39 10.23 2.90 -1.04
N ASN A 40 9.35 2.88 -0.05
CA ASN A 40 7.89 2.99 -0.17
C ASN A 40 7.21 1.79 -0.86
N ASP A 41 7.94 0.75 -1.29
CA ASP A 41 7.29 -0.46 -1.78
C ASP A 41 6.48 -1.11 -0.66
N LEU A 42 5.32 -1.65 -1.04
CA LEU A 42 4.46 -2.41 -0.16
C LEU A 42 4.92 -3.86 -0.11
N CYS A 43 5.13 -4.39 1.08
CA CYS A 43 5.49 -5.78 1.32
C CYS A 43 4.41 -6.48 2.12
N ARG A 44 4.21 -7.77 1.84
CA ARG A 44 3.35 -8.65 2.62
C ARG A 44 4.21 -9.52 3.52
N ILE A 45 3.93 -9.51 4.82
CA ILE A 45 4.58 -10.38 5.80
C ILE A 45 3.61 -11.53 6.09
N ILE A 46 4.00 -12.74 5.76
CA ILE A 46 3.20 -13.96 5.96
C ILE A 46 3.52 -14.49 7.36
N ILE A 47 2.52 -14.44 8.23
CA ILE A 47 2.60 -14.90 9.62
C ILE A 47 2.30 -16.39 9.67
N ASP A 48 1.19 -16.80 9.10
CA ASP A 48 0.79 -18.20 9.03
C ASP A 48 0.25 -18.51 7.63
N ARG A 49 0.89 -19.50 6.98
CA ARG A 49 0.49 -19.92 5.63
C ARG A 49 -0.75 -20.81 5.62
N GLU A 50 -0.91 -21.64 6.67
CA GLU A 50 -2.01 -22.59 6.74
C GLU A 50 -3.33 -21.86 7.02
N GLN A 51 -3.28 -20.84 7.88
CA GLN A 51 -4.43 -19.99 8.22
C GLN A 51 -4.58 -18.77 7.31
N ASN A 52 -3.67 -18.58 6.33
CA ASN A 52 -3.63 -17.41 5.44
C ASN A 52 -3.57 -16.07 6.19
N ILE A 53 -2.88 -16.04 7.32
CA ILE A 53 -2.69 -14.82 8.11
C ILE A 53 -1.47 -14.07 7.59
N SER A 54 -1.66 -12.84 7.20
CA SER A 54 -0.60 -11.95 6.74
C SER A 54 -0.92 -10.50 7.09
N THR A 55 0.12 -9.67 7.19
CA THR A 55 -0.01 -8.24 7.38
C THR A 55 0.76 -7.48 6.31
N MET A 56 0.37 -6.25 6.04
CA MET A 56 1.03 -5.38 5.08
C MET A 56 2.00 -4.46 5.81
N ALA A 57 3.15 -4.23 5.20
CA ALA A 57 4.18 -3.35 5.72
C ALA A 57 4.82 -2.55 4.60
N GLU A 58 5.24 -1.35 4.88
CA GLU A 58 5.93 -0.46 3.96
C GLU A 58 7.45 -0.51 4.17
N VAL A 59 8.21 -0.41 3.09
CA VAL A 59 9.66 -0.27 3.14
C VAL A 59 10.01 1.16 3.50
N VAL A 60 10.39 1.40 4.75
CA VAL A 60 10.73 2.73 5.27
C VAL A 60 12.23 3.05 5.19
N GLY A 61 13.05 2.06 4.84
CA GLY A 61 14.49 2.27 4.69
C GLY A 61 15.28 0.99 4.53
N PHE A 62 16.60 1.18 4.57
CA PHE A 62 17.57 0.10 4.45
C PHE A 62 18.66 0.27 5.50
N ARG A 63 19.12 -0.84 6.05
CA ARG A 63 20.29 -0.90 6.93
C ARG A 63 21.18 -2.03 6.49
N ASP A 64 22.38 -1.71 6.05
CA ASP A 64 23.31 -2.66 5.45
C ASP A 64 22.67 -3.41 4.27
N LYS A 65 22.35 -4.67 4.44
CA LYS A 65 21.66 -5.51 3.44
C LYS A 65 20.23 -5.90 3.86
N HIS A 66 19.69 -5.24 4.90
CA HIS A 66 18.35 -5.51 5.42
C HIS A 66 17.39 -4.41 4.98
N LEU A 67 16.16 -4.82 4.69
CA LEU A 67 15.02 -3.93 4.55
C LEU A 67 14.52 -3.57 5.95
N LEU A 68 14.15 -2.31 6.13
CA LEU A 68 13.42 -1.84 7.30
C LEU A 68 11.96 -1.69 6.88
N LEU A 69 11.11 -2.46 7.51
CA LEU A 69 9.68 -2.52 7.22
C LEU A 69 8.90 -1.94 8.40
N MET A 70 7.87 -1.16 8.10
CA MET A 70 6.91 -0.65 9.08
C MET A 70 5.53 -1.23 8.76
N PRO A 71 4.97 -2.08 9.62
CA PRO A 71 3.64 -2.65 9.41
C PRO A 71 2.56 -1.58 9.62
N PHE A 72 1.47 -1.67 8.86
CA PHE A 72 0.30 -0.79 9.03
C PHE A 72 -0.62 -1.24 10.17
N GLU A 73 -0.54 -2.52 10.52
CA GLU A 73 -1.37 -3.13 11.55
C GLU A 73 -0.50 -3.61 12.72
N SER A 74 -1.11 -4.34 13.65
CA SER A 74 -0.39 -4.91 14.80
C SER A 74 0.74 -5.84 14.35
N VAL A 75 1.83 -5.83 15.13
CA VAL A 75 2.97 -6.74 14.97
C VAL A 75 2.76 -8.10 15.63
N GLU A 76 1.58 -8.32 16.21
CA GLU A 76 1.26 -9.58 16.89
C GLU A 76 1.37 -10.78 15.96
N GLY A 77 2.01 -11.83 16.41
CA GLY A 77 2.26 -13.03 15.63
C GLY A 77 3.43 -12.95 14.65
N ILE A 78 3.99 -11.76 14.39
CA ILE A 78 5.18 -11.67 13.55
C ILE A 78 6.39 -12.14 14.34
N GLY A 79 7.11 -13.10 13.78
CA GLY A 79 8.33 -13.66 14.38
C GLY A 79 9.49 -13.71 13.41
N VAL A 80 10.67 -13.97 13.95
CA VAL A 80 11.87 -14.23 13.14
C VAL A 80 11.60 -15.47 12.28
N GLY A 81 11.90 -15.35 10.97
CA GLY A 81 11.67 -16.40 9.99
C GLY A 81 10.37 -16.24 9.19
N CYS A 82 9.44 -15.35 9.59
CA CYS A 82 8.28 -15.01 8.76
C CYS A 82 8.72 -14.59 7.37
N ILE A 83 7.94 -14.99 6.37
CA ILE A 83 8.26 -14.71 4.98
C ILE A 83 7.78 -13.33 4.60
N VAL A 84 8.60 -12.64 3.84
CA VAL A 84 8.31 -11.30 3.29
C VAL A 84 8.26 -11.38 1.77
N GLU A 85 7.17 -10.90 1.20
CA GLU A 85 6.95 -10.81 -0.24
C GLU A 85 6.84 -9.34 -0.63
N ASN A 86 7.55 -8.91 -1.68
CA ASN A 86 7.35 -7.58 -2.26
C ASN A 86 6.19 -7.62 -3.26
N THR A 87 5.25 -6.71 -3.14
CA THR A 87 4.14 -6.56 -4.11
C THR A 87 4.59 -5.92 -5.42
N GLY A 88 5.76 -5.24 -5.42
CA GLY A 88 6.34 -4.56 -6.59
C GLY A 88 5.78 -3.16 -6.85
N HIS A 89 4.93 -2.66 -5.98
CA HIS A 89 4.36 -1.31 -6.08
C HIS A 89 4.18 -0.68 -4.68
N PRO A 90 4.14 0.65 -4.57
CA PRO A 90 3.80 1.33 -3.32
C PRO A 90 2.31 1.13 -2.97
N LEU A 91 1.91 1.64 -1.80
CA LEU A 91 0.52 1.58 -1.38
C LEU A 91 -0.37 2.32 -2.38
N THR A 92 -1.35 1.59 -2.90
CA THR A 92 -2.43 2.11 -3.73
C THR A 92 -3.77 1.86 -3.06
N VAL A 93 -4.71 2.76 -3.25
CA VAL A 93 -6.11 2.59 -2.82
C VAL A 93 -7.00 2.46 -4.03
N LYS A 94 -8.02 1.64 -3.90
CA LYS A 94 -9.07 1.55 -4.93
C LYS A 94 -9.95 2.79 -4.84
N VAL A 95 -10.25 3.37 -6.00
CA VAL A 95 -11.10 4.57 -6.08
C VAL A 95 -12.15 4.45 -7.18
N GLY A 96 -13.24 5.18 -7.02
CA GLY A 96 -14.37 5.25 -7.93
C GLY A 96 -15.46 6.14 -7.35
N GLU A 97 -16.48 6.45 -8.15
CA GLU A 97 -17.61 7.25 -7.70
C GLU A 97 -18.41 6.55 -6.58
N GLU A 98 -18.34 5.23 -6.55
CA GLU A 98 -18.98 4.39 -5.54
C GLU A 98 -18.40 4.58 -4.13
N LEU A 99 -17.23 5.24 -4.00
CA LEU A 99 -16.67 5.62 -2.68
C LEU A 99 -17.44 6.75 -2.00
N LEU A 100 -18.21 7.52 -2.75
CA LEU A 100 -18.93 8.67 -2.18
C LEU A 100 -19.94 8.21 -1.13
N GLY A 101 -19.81 8.76 0.08
CA GLY A 101 -20.68 8.42 1.22
C GLY A 101 -20.17 7.25 2.07
N HIS A 102 -19.06 6.61 1.71
CA HIS A 102 -18.45 5.53 2.47
C HIS A 102 -17.28 5.99 3.34
N THR A 103 -17.01 5.22 4.39
CA THR A 103 -15.88 5.45 5.30
C THR A 103 -14.78 4.44 5.01
N LEU A 104 -13.54 4.93 4.95
CA LEU A 104 -12.35 4.10 4.71
C LEU A 104 -11.47 4.03 5.96
N ASP A 105 -10.75 2.92 6.11
CA ASP A 105 -9.67 2.79 7.08
C ASP A 105 -8.39 3.48 6.60
N GLY A 106 -7.31 3.45 7.42
CA GLY A 106 -6.02 4.10 7.12
C GLY A 106 -5.27 3.53 5.91
N ILE A 107 -5.71 2.42 5.35
CA ILE A 107 -5.13 1.79 4.16
C ILE A 107 -6.11 1.73 2.98
N GLY A 108 -7.23 2.46 3.09
CA GLY A 108 -8.20 2.63 2.01
C GLY A 108 -9.22 1.51 1.85
N ARG A 109 -9.45 0.67 2.87
CA ARG A 109 -10.49 -0.35 2.86
C ARG A 109 -11.80 0.24 3.38
N PRO A 110 -12.96 -0.05 2.75
CA PRO A 110 -14.25 0.33 3.30
C PRO A 110 -14.47 -0.29 4.69
N THR A 111 -15.04 0.48 5.62
CA THR A 111 -15.33 0.01 7.00
C THR A 111 -16.81 -0.18 7.26
N ASP A 112 -17.67 0.36 6.42
CA ASP A 112 -19.11 0.37 6.54
C ASP A 112 -19.81 -0.62 5.60
N VAL A 113 -19.07 -1.19 4.64
CA VAL A 113 -19.53 -2.22 3.70
C VAL A 113 -18.47 -3.31 3.54
N GLU A 114 -18.88 -4.52 3.20
CA GLU A 114 -17.93 -5.63 3.04
C GLU A 114 -17.06 -5.49 1.79
N GLU A 115 -17.63 -5.04 0.67
CA GLU A 115 -16.90 -4.91 -0.60
C GLU A 115 -17.50 -3.79 -1.46
N LEU A 116 -16.62 -3.05 -2.14
CA LEU A 116 -16.97 -2.07 -3.17
C LEU A 116 -16.22 -2.42 -4.46
N LEU A 117 -16.93 -2.42 -5.58
CA LEU A 117 -16.33 -2.61 -6.91
C LEU A 117 -15.76 -1.28 -7.41
N LEU A 118 -14.51 -1.05 -7.13
CA LEU A 118 -13.82 0.19 -7.48
C LEU A 118 -12.87 -0.06 -8.66
N PRO A 119 -13.04 0.66 -9.78
CA PRO A 119 -12.37 0.34 -11.04
C PRO A 119 -10.92 0.81 -11.12
N TYR A 120 -10.51 1.80 -10.32
CA TYR A 120 -9.20 2.44 -10.47
C TYR A 120 -8.32 2.23 -9.25
N ASP A 121 -7.00 2.08 -9.47
CA ASP A 121 -5.98 2.14 -8.44
C ASP A 121 -5.37 3.54 -8.41
N TYR A 122 -5.35 4.18 -7.24
CA TYR A 122 -4.75 5.49 -7.02
C TYR A 122 -3.59 5.38 -6.03
N PRO A 123 -2.38 5.88 -6.38
CA PRO A 123 -1.27 5.85 -5.44
C PRO A 123 -1.54 6.81 -4.28
N VAL A 124 -1.29 6.33 -3.05
CA VAL A 124 -1.46 7.16 -1.84
C VAL A 124 -0.43 8.29 -1.82
N GLU A 125 0.79 8.00 -2.27
CA GLU A 125 1.82 9.02 -2.48
C GLU A 125 1.72 9.56 -3.91
N ALA A 126 1.11 10.71 -4.07
CA ALA A 126 1.03 11.44 -5.33
C ALA A 126 1.74 12.79 -5.22
N LEU A 127 2.36 13.22 -6.31
CA LEU A 127 2.90 14.58 -6.38
C LEU A 127 1.77 15.60 -6.26
N PRO A 128 1.97 16.68 -5.50
CA PRO A 128 0.96 17.74 -5.42
C PRO A 128 0.73 18.34 -6.81
N PRO A 129 -0.49 18.76 -7.14
CA PRO A 129 -0.76 19.45 -8.39
C PRO A 129 0.02 20.75 -8.50
N ASP A 130 0.45 21.08 -9.72
CA ASP A 130 1.14 22.35 -10.00
C ASP A 130 0.31 23.53 -9.43
N PRO A 131 0.92 24.42 -8.64
CA PRO A 131 0.22 25.60 -8.11
C PRO A 131 -0.46 26.46 -9.18
N MET A 132 0.13 26.54 -10.38
CA MET A 132 -0.44 27.31 -11.49
C MET A 132 -1.60 26.58 -12.19
N ALA A 133 -1.70 25.27 -12.06
CA ALA A 133 -2.81 24.48 -12.60
C ALA A 133 -4.02 24.41 -11.67
N ARG A 134 -3.88 24.87 -10.42
CA ARG A 134 -5.01 24.91 -9.47
C ARG A 134 -6.03 25.94 -9.88
N LYS A 135 -7.30 25.56 -9.83
CA LYS A 135 -8.40 26.51 -10.00
C LYS A 135 -8.41 27.51 -8.84
N ILE A 136 -8.83 28.75 -9.13
CA ILE A 136 -9.12 29.74 -8.08
C ILE A 136 -10.29 29.19 -7.27
N ILE A 137 -10.18 29.28 -5.94
CA ILE A 137 -11.24 28.87 -5.03
C ILE A 137 -12.36 29.91 -5.11
N ASP A 138 -13.51 29.52 -5.60
CA ASP A 138 -14.70 30.35 -5.80
C ASP A 138 -15.91 29.88 -4.98
N GLU A 139 -15.84 28.65 -4.46
CA GLU A 139 -16.88 28.08 -3.61
C GLU A 139 -16.37 27.85 -2.18
N VAL A 140 -17.20 28.14 -1.20
CA VAL A 140 -16.90 27.89 0.21
C VAL A 140 -17.39 26.48 0.58
N LEU A 141 -16.49 25.64 1.10
CA LEU A 141 -16.86 24.32 1.65
C LEU A 141 -17.20 24.46 3.15
N PRO A 142 -18.47 24.45 3.55
CA PRO A 142 -18.85 24.52 4.96
C PRO A 142 -18.60 23.16 5.63
N LEU A 143 -17.54 23.06 6.43
CA LEU A 143 -17.21 21.82 7.15
C LEU A 143 -18.08 21.57 8.40
N GLY A 144 -18.92 22.50 8.78
CA GLY A 144 -19.77 22.41 9.99
C GLY A 144 -19.01 22.54 11.31
N VAL A 145 -17.69 22.79 11.27
CA VAL A 145 -16.85 22.96 12.45
C VAL A 145 -16.73 24.43 12.80
N LYS A 146 -17.24 24.84 13.96
CA LYS A 146 -17.26 26.27 14.38
C LYS A 146 -15.86 26.89 14.57
N ALA A 147 -14.85 26.06 14.85
CA ALA A 147 -13.48 26.51 15.09
C ALA A 147 -12.71 26.86 13.82
N ASP A 148 -13.11 26.31 12.68
CA ASP A 148 -12.44 26.53 11.40
C ASP A 148 -13.22 27.48 10.50
N ARG A 149 -12.99 28.78 10.69
CA ARG A 149 -13.58 29.83 9.86
C ARG A 149 -12.82 30.10 8.56
N LYS A 150 -11.69 29.39 8.30
CA LYS A 150 -10.77 29.68 7.21
C LYS A 150 -10.53 28.52 6.26
N SER A 151 -11.18 27.38 6.45
CA SER A 151 -11.11 26.29 5.47
C SER A 151 -11.87 26.69 4.21
N VAL A 152 -11.11 27.20 3.26
CA VAL A 152 -11.55 27.49 1.90
C VAL A 152 -10.81 26.46 1.04
N VAL A 153 -11.53 25.63 0.34
CA VAL A 153 -10.99 24.59 -0.54
C VAL A 153 -10.96 25.11 -1.97
#